data_2cc4634480ad513e47855cb7d7476a5c
#
_entry.id   2cc4634480ad513e47855cb7d7476a5c
#
_cell.length_a   1.000
_cell.length_b   1.000
_cell.length_c   1.000
_cell.angle_alpha   90.00
_cell.angle_beta   90.00
_cell.angle_gamma   90.00
#
_symmetry.space_group_name_H-M   'P 1'
#
loop_
_entity.id
_entity.type
_entity.pdbx_description
1 polymer ?
#
loop_
_entity_poly.entity_id
_entity_poly.type
_entity_poly.pdbx_seq_one_letter_code
_entity_poly.pdbx_strand_id
1 'polypeptide(L)'
;MRTELTIFLLCVLFFFYKGSAQERLSYEFYNKTERLGIGLVKIEKQLIVIKNQQLNKEIEEDMYNPKHIVPLFFKPDYNIFYMVCLERQKAYYKVLSATGDIYFVPKAEAKFVSWEAFLSNTTGVTNLNWEQNPLQEAPSEKSKMIRIKDRKATYQVINVKEDWIEIQNEQDAHEKGWIQWRKVDNLLIEVYLLI
;
A
#
# COMPACT_ATOMS: atom_id res chain seq x y z
N MET A 1 -61.14 -2.48 -1.90
CA MET A 1 -60.28 -3.01 -2.99
C MET A 1 -59.29 -2.02 -3.59
N ARG A 2 -59.47 -0.70 -3.54
CA ARG A 2 -58.47 0.27 -4.09
C ARG A 2 -57.29 0.56 -3.19
N THR A 3 -57.43 0.48 -1.89
CA THR A 3 -56.36 0.77 -0.90
C THR A 3 -55.32 -0.34 -0.80
N GLU A 4 -55.69 -1.58 -0.95
CA GLU A 4 -54.77 -2.73 -0.88
C GLU A 4 -53.85 -2.82 -2.09
N LEU A 5 -54.32 -2.43 -3.26
CA LEU A 5 -53.53 -2.43 -4.49
C LEU A 5 -52.44 -1.34 -4.46
N THR A 6 -52.71 -0.20 -3.81
CA THR A 6 -51.76 0.92 -3.67
C THR A 6 -50.62 0.57 -2.73
N ILE A 7 -50.89 -0.13 -1.62
CA ILE A 7 -49.88 -0.59 -0.66
C ILE A 7 -48.99 -1.65 -1.29
N PHE A 8 -49.52 -2.57 -2.08
CA PHE A 8 -48.75 -3.59 -2.77
C PHE A 8 -47.82 -2.98 -3.82
N LEU A 9 -48.25 -1.97 -4.55
CA LEU A 9 -47.43 -1.26 -5.54
C LEU A 9 -46.30 -0.47 -4.87
N LEU A 10 -46.53 0.11 -3.70
CA LEU A 10 -45.50 0.82 -2.93
C LEU A 10 -44.42 -0.15 -2.39
N CYS A 11 -44.82 -1.33 -1.90
CA CYS A 11 -43.88 -2.35 -1.44
C CYS A 11 -43.01 -2.89 -2.59
N VAL A 12 -43.55 -3.06 -3.79
CA VAL A 12 -42.78 -3.53 -4.95
C VAL A 12 -41.74 -2.50 -5.40
N LEU A 13 -42.05 -1.20 -5.30
CA LEU A 13 -41.10 -0.13 -5.64
C LEU A 13 -39.93 -0.04 -4.65
N PHE A 14 -40.14 -0.42 -3.37
CA PHE A 14 -39.03 -0.46 -2.39
C PHE A 14 -38.06 -1.63 -2.62
N PHE A 15 -38.48 -2.72 -3.25
CA PHE A 15 -37.60 -3.85 -3.56
C PHE A 15 -36.67 -3.63 -4.76
N PHE A 16 -36.93 -2.63 -5.60
CA PHE A 16 -36.06 -2.30 -6.75
C PHE A 16 -34.98 -1.23 -6.45
N TYR A 17 -35.06 -0.57 -5.29
CA TYR A 17 -33.93 0.25 -4.81
C TYR A 17 -32.94 -0.63 -4.03
N LYS A 18 -32.42 -1.67 -4.66
CA LYS A 18 -31.03 -2.07 -4.36
C LYS A 18 -30.15 -0.97 -4.92
N GLY A 19 -29.98 0.08 -4.13
CA GLY A 19 -28.86 0.97 -4.33
C GLY A 19 -27.63 0.09 -4.39
N SER A 20 -26.95 0.04 -5.51
CA SER A 20 -25.60 -0.49 -5.58
C SER A 20 -24.79 0.43 -4.67
N ALA A 21 -24.73 0.09 -3.38
CA ALA A 21 -23.72 0.59 -2.51
C ALA A 21 -22.42 0.14 -3.21
N GLN A 22 -21.79 1.08 -3.88
CA GLN A 22 -20.49 0.88 -4.49
C GLN A 22 -19.60 0.50 -3.33
N GLU A 23 -19.23 -0.78 -3.24
CA GLU A 23 -18.27 -1.24 -2.24
C GLU A 23 -17.01 -0.41 -2.43
N ARG A 24 -16.84 0.58 -1.56
CA ARG A 24 -15.56 1.30 -1.50
C ARG A 24 -14.54 0.27 -1.06
N LEU A 25 -13.47 0.15 -1.83
CA LEU A 25 -12.34 -0.68 -1.43
C LEU A 25 -11.95 -0.30 0.00
N SER A 26 -11.91 -1.30 0.88
CA SER A 26 -11.65 -1.08 2.28
C SER A 26 -10.21 -0.62 2.48
N TYR A 27 -10.01 0.47 3.23
CA TYR A 27 -8.67 0.91 3.65
C TYR A 27 -8.00 -0.07 4.62
N GLU A 28 -8.66 -1.16 5.00
CA GLU A 28 -8.08 -2.22 5.84
C GLU A 28 -6.83 -2.86 5.25
N PHE A 29 -6.68 -2.78 3.92
CA PHE A 29 -5.51 -3.33 3.20
C PHE A 29 -4.35 -2.35 3.04
N TYR A 30 -4.52 -1.08 3.42
CA TYR A 30 -3.46 -0.09 3.31
C TYR A 30 -2.23 -0.49 4.13
N ASN A 31 -1.04 -0.40 3.54
CA ASN A 31 0.22 -0.87 4.12
C ASN A 31 0.29 -2.40 4.41
N LYS A 32 -0.64 -3.20 3.89
CA LYS A 32 -0.64 -4.66 4.04
C LYS A 32 -0.40 -5.36 2.73
N THR A 33 0.47 -6.34 2.73
CA THR A 33 0.74 -7.20 1.58
C THR A 33 1.25 -8.56 2.04
N GLU A 34 0.95 -9.59 1.28
CA GLU A 34 1.46 -10.94 1.52
C GLU A 34 2.88 -11.15 0.99
N ARG A 35 3.33 -10.28 0.08
CA ARG A 35 4.66 -10.34 -0.53
C ARG A 35 5.15 -8.95 -0.87
N LEU A 36 6.43 -8.71 -0.64
CA LEU A 36 7.07 -7.42 -0.96
C LEU A 36 7.63 -7.36 -2.39
N GLY A 37 7.75 -8.50 -3.06
CA GLY A 37 8.25 -8.56 -4.42
C GLY A 37 9.63 -7.91 -4.59
N ILE A 38 9.87 -7.39 -5.80
CA ILE A 38 11.16 -6.77 -6.18
C ILE A 38 11.16 -5.23 -6.06
N GLY A 39 10.05 -4.63 -5.68
CA GLY A 39 9.86 -3.19 -5.61
C GLY A 39 8.39 -2.82 -5.76
N LEU A 40 8.13 -1.59 -6.15
CA LEU A 40 6.80 -1.04 -6.34
C LEU A 40 6.58 -0.63 -7.80
N VAL A 41 5.32 -0.56 -8.19
CA VAL A 41 4.88 0.06 -9.44
C VAL A 41 4.00 1.25 -9.07
N LYS A 42 4.46 2.44 -9.44
CA LYS A 42 3.69 3.68 -9.33
C LYS A 42 2.84 3.85 -10.57
N ILE A 43 1.53 3.96 -10.40
CA ILE A 43 0.62 4.34 -11.48
C ILE A 43 0.62 5.86 -11.59
N GLU A 44 0.74 6.36 -12.82
CA GLU A 44 0.84 7.81 -13.08
C GLU A 44 -0.35 8.36 -13.86
N LYS A 45 -1.19 7.49 -14.41
CA LYS A 45 -2.39 7.88 -15.16
C LYS A 45 -3.66 7.58 -14.37
N GLN A 46 -4.65 8.41 -14.54
CA GLN A 46 -5.96 8.23 -13.90
C GLN A 46 -6.68 6.99 -14.45
N LEU A 47 -6.74 6.85 -15.75
CA LEU A 47 -7.43 5.74 -16.42
C LEU A 47 -6.41 4.83 -17.08
N ILE A 48 -6.42 3.55 -16.72
CA ILE A 48 -5.53 2.54 -17.28
C ILE A 48 -6.29 1.26 -17.65
N VAL A 49 -5.71 0.50 -18.58
CA VAL A 49 -6.17 -0.85 -18.88
C VAL A 49 -5.20 -1.85 -18.27
N ILE A 50 -5.70 -2.68 -17.36
CA ILE A 50 -4.97 -3.74 -16.68
C ILE A 50 -5.52 -5.10 -17.08
N LYS A 51 -4.68 -6.13 -17.00
CA LYS A 51 -5.13 -7.51 -17.24
C LYS A 51 -5.11 -8.29 -15.93
N ASN A 52 -6.25 -8.82 -15.54
CA ASN A 52 -6.34 -9.74 -14.41
C ASN A 52 -5.81 -11.12 -14.81
N GLN A 53 -4.89 -11.69 -14.02
CA GLN A 53 -4.24 -12.97 -14.33
C GLN A 53 -5.23 -14.14 -14.22
N GLN A 54 -6.05 -14.16 -13.20
CA GLN A 54 -6.98 -15.27 -12.90
C GLN A 54 -8.11 -15.32 -13.93
N LEU A 55 -8.67 -14.16 -14.26
CA LEU A 55 -9.80 -14.04 -15.19
C LEU A 55 -9.37 -13.98 -16.65
N ASN A 56 -8.09 -13.82 -16.94
CA ASN A 56 -7.52 -13.59 -18.27
C ASN A 56 -8.27 -12.47 -19.06
N LYS A 57 -8.73 -11.44 -18.34
CA LYS A 57 -9.57 -10.37 -18.84
C LYS A 57 -8.88 -9.03 -18.68
N GLU A 58 -9.03 -8.17 -19.71
CA GLU A 58 -8.68 -6.75 -19.61
C GLU A 58 -9.79 -6.00 -18.87
N ILE A 59 -9.38 -5.10 -18.00
CA ILE A 59 -10.23 -4.30 -17.14
C ILE A 59 -9.76 -2.85 -17.27
N GLU A 60 -10.69 -1.95 -17.57
CA GLU A 60 -10.46 -0.53 -17.43
C GLU A 60 -10.63 -0.13 -15.97
N GLU A 61 -9.64 0.54 -15.41
CA GLU A 61 -9.60 0.91 -13.99
C GLU A 61 -9.38 2.42 -13.84
N ASP A 62 -10.22 3.06 -13.04
CA ASP A 62 -10.06 4.45 -12.63
C ASP A 62 -9.24 4.50 -11.33
N MET A 63 -8.04 5.02 -11.40
CA MET A 63 -7.10 5.10 -10.27
C MET A 63 -7.54 6.07 -9.17
N TYR A 64 -8.46 7.00 -9.43
CA TYR A 64 -9.06 7.82 -8.36
C TYR A 64 -10.17 7.10 -7.60
N ASN A 65 -10.80 6.11 -8.23
CA ASN A 65 -11.86 5.31 -7.63
C ASN A 65 -11.76 3.84 -8.09
N PRO A 66 -10.68 3.15 -7.70
CA PRO A 66 -10.42 1.80 -8.14
C PRO A 66 -11.48 0.83 -7.63
N LYS A 67 -11.95 -0.08 -8.51
CA LYS A 67 -13.01 -1.05 -8.21
C LYS A 67 -12.51 -2.48 -8.11
N HIS A 68 -11.43 -2.79 -8.82
CA HIS A 68 -10.95 -4.16 -8.96
C HIS A 68 -9.59 -4.37 -8.31
N ILE A 69 -8.83 -3.30 -8.09
CA ILE A 69 -7.46 -3.38 -7.63
C ILE A 69 -7.29 -2.58 -6.34
N VAL A 70 -6.74 -3.22 -5.30
CA VAL A 70 -6.42 -2.55 -4.04
C VAL A 70 -4.92 -2.26 -4.02
N PRO A 71 -4.51 -0.99 -4.07
CA PRO A 71 -3.10 -0.63 -3.99
C PRO A 71 -2.53 -0.85 -2.59
N LEU A 72 -1.21 -1.02 -2.51
CA LEU A 72 -0.50 -1.08 -1.24
C LEU A 72 -0.48 0.29 -0.56
N PHE A 73 -0.21 1.35 -1.33
CA PHE A 73 -0.28 2.74 -0.84
C PHE A 73 -1.20 3.54 -1.76
N PHE A 74 -2.20 4.20 -1.15
CA PHE A 74 -3.25 4.88 -1.88
C PHE A 74 -3.64 6.22 -1.26
N LYS A 75 -3.38 7.31 -1.97
CA LYS A 75 -3.91 8.65 -1.70
C LYS A 75 -4.14 9.35 -3.04
N PRO A 76 -5.30 9.18 -3.67
CA PRO A 76 -5.57 9.63 -5.03
C PRO A 76 -5.42 11.15 -5.22
N ASP A 77 -5.83 11.95 -4.25
CA ASP A 77 -5.71 13.42 -4.28
C ASP A 77 -4.26 13.91 -4.40
N TYR A 78 -3.29 13.04 -4.13
CA TYR A 78 -1.85 13.31 -4.19
C TYR A 78 -1.13 12.46 -5.25
N ASN A 79 -1.87 11.80 -6.15
CA ASN A 79 -1.33 10.88 -7.14
C ASN A 79 -0.46 9.75 -6.53
N ILE A 80 -0.85 9.30 -5.34
CA ILE A 80 -0.21 8.17 -4.67
C ILE A 80 -1.01 6.91 -4.94
N PHE A 81 -0.48 6.09 -5.85
CA PHE A 81 -1.01 4.79 -6.19
C PHE A 81 0.14 3.83 -6.44
N TYR A 82 0.50 3.03 -5.43
CA TYR A 82 1.59 2.07 -5.51
C TYR A 82 1.10 0.65 -5.31
N MET A 83 1.59 -0.24 -6.16
CA MET A 83 1.38 -1.68 -6.08
C MET A 83 2.69 -2.40 -5.91
N VAL A 84 2.67 -3.57 -5.29
CA VAL A 84 3.85 -4.43 -5.22
C VAL A 84 4.19 -4.95 -6.63
N CYS A 85 5.42 -4.78 -7.05
CA CYS A 85 5.96 -5.36 -8.28
C CYS A 85 6.54 -6.75 -8.00
N LEU A 86 5.95 -7.78 -8.58
CA LEU A 86 6.46 -9.15 -8.48
C LEU A 86 7.52 -9.43 -9.54
N GLU A 87 7.35 -8.86 -10.74
CA GLU A 87 8.19 -9.16 -11.90
C GLU A 87 8.15 -8.01 -12.91
N ARG A 88 9.29 -7.75 -13.57
CA ARG A 88 9.41 -6.80 -14.68
C ARG A 88 9.52 -7.56 -16.00
N GLN A 89 8.42 -7.69 -16.72
CA GLN A 89 8.37 -8.30 -18.05
C GLN A 89 8.70 -7.29 -19.15
N LYS A 90 8.80 -7.71 -20.41
CA LYS A 90 9.15 -6.84 -21.54
C LYS A 90 8.20 -5.64 -21.69
N ALA A 91 6.90 -5.86 -21.72
CA ALA A 91 5.87 -4.84 -21.95
C ALA A 91 5.06 -4.47 -20.69
N TYR A 92 5.11 -5.29 -19.64
CA TYR A 92 4.25 -5.19 -18.47
C TYR A 92 5.03 -5.31 -17.17
N TYR A 93 4.43 -4.82 -16.11
CA TYR A 93 4.75 -5.18 -14.74
C TYR A 93 3.72 -6.20 -14.25
N LYS A 94 4.19 -7.30 -13.67
CA LYS A 94 3.34 -8.21 -12.90
C LYS A 94 3.24 -7.66 -11.49
N VAL A 95 2.04 -7.33 -11.06
CA VAL A 95 1.81 -6.65 -9.78
C VAL A 95 0.85 -7.43 -8.90
N LEU A 96 1.00 -7.26 -7.59
CA LEU A 96 0.15 -7.83 -6.56
C LEU A 96 -0.75 -6.73 -5.99
N SER A 97 -2.06 -6.97 -5.99
CA SER A 97 -3.03 -6.21 -5.21
C SER A 97 -2.89 -6.54 -3.72
N ALA A 98 -3.26 -5.63 -2.84
CA ALA A 98 -3.32 -5.92 -1.41
C ALA A 98 -4.33 -7.02 -1.04
N THR A 99 -5.26 -7.37 -1.95
CA THR A 99 -6.18 -8.51 -1.82
C THR A 99 -5.57 -9.86 -2.21
N GLY A 100 -4.32 -9.89 -2.68
CA GLY A 100 -3.66 -11.12 -3.16
C GLY A 100 -3.84 -11.40 -4.66
N ASP A 101 -4.70 -10.64 -5.36
CA ASP A 101 -4.90 -10.79 -6.80
C ASP A 101 -3.70 -10.30 -7.61
N ILE A 102 -3.45 -10.95 -8.74
CA ILE A 102 -2.35 -10.61 -9.63
C ILE A 102 -2.87 -9.94 -10.90
N TYR A 103 -2.23 -8.82 -11.25
CA TYR A 103 -2.52 -8.05 -12.46
C TYR A 103 -1.25 -7.80 -13.28
N PHE A 104 -1.46 -7.53 -14.57
CA PHE A 104 -0.43 -7.03 -15.48
C PHE A 104 -0.74 -5.58 -15.83
N VAL A 105 0.20 -4.69 -15.51
CA VAL A 105 0.10 -3.25 -15.79
C VAL A 105 1.04 -2.89 -16.94
N PRO A 106 0.57 -2.25 -18.02
CA PRO A 106 1.43 -1.83 -19.11
C PRO A 106 2.52 -0.85 -18.61
N LYS A 107 3.75 -1.03 -19.08
CA LYS A 107 4.87 -0.13 -18.71
C LYS A 107 4.69 1.30 -19.21
N ALA A 108 3.88 1.51 -20.24
CA ALA A 108 3.52 2.84 -20.73
C ALA A 108 2.63 3.64 -19.75
N GLU A 109 2.00 2.96 -18.79
CA GLU A 109 1.03 3.55 -17.85
C GLU A 109 1.60 3.71 -16.43
N ALA A 110 2.81 3.17 -16.17
CA ALA A 110 3.34 3.08 -14.83
C ALA A 110 4.88 3.09 -14.80
N LYS A 111 5.45 3.41 -13.64
CA LYS A 111 6.89 3.37 -13.39
C LYS A 111 7.24 2.39 -12.29
N PHE A 112 8.34 1.66 -12.49
CA PHE A 112 8.96 0.86 -11.45
C PHE A 112 9.73 1.77 -10.47
N VAL A 113 9.57 1.50 -9.18
CA VAL A 113 10.29 2.16 -8.08
C VAL A 113 10.88 1.06 -7.20
N SER A 114 12.19 1.05 -6.99
CA SER A 114 12.79 0.12 -6.03
C SER A 114 12.36 0.44 -4.60
N TRP A 115 12.39 -0.54 -3.69
CA TRP A 115 12.10 -0.29 -2.28
C TRP A 115 13.04 0.76 -1.68
N GLU A 116 14.32 0.71 -2.04
CA GLU A 116 15.31 1.71 -1.61
C GLU A 116 14.91 3.13 -2.02
N ALA A 117 14.61 3.32 -3.32
CA ALA A 117 14.20 4.63 -3.82
C ALA A 117 12.86 5.09 -3.21
N PHE A 118 11.95 4.18 -2.95
CA PHE A 118 10.67 4.49 -2.31
C PHE A 118 10.86 4.92 -0.85
N LEU A 119 11.58 4.13 -0.05
CA LEU A 119 11.83 4.40 1.36
C LEU A 119 12.63 5.69 1.59
N SER A 120 13.60 5.97 0.72
CA SER A 120 14.39 7.21 0.77
C SER A 120 13.57 8.48 0.47
N ASN A 121 12.36 8.35 -0.08
CA ASN A 121 11.49 9.46 -0.44
C ASN A 121 10.17 9.48 0.38
N THR A 122 10.09 8.70 1.45
CA THR A 122 8.95 8.76 2.36
C THR A 122 9.02 10.01 3.24
N THR A 123 7.88 10.49 3.69
CA THR A 123 7.83 11.60 4.65
C THR A 123 8.13 11.13 6.08
N GLY A 124 7.93 9.86 6.36
CA GLY A 124 8.27 9.27 7.65
C GLY A 124 7.91 7.80 7.73
N VAL A 125 8.38 7.17 8.80
CA VAL A 125 8.07 5.78 9.15
C VAL A 125 7.83 5.64 10.65
N THR A 126 7.04 4.64 11.03
CA THR A 126 6.90 4.18 12.40
C THR A 126 7.18 2.70 12.47
N ASN A 127 7.88 2.26 13.50
CA ASN A 127 8.12 0.84 13.74
C ASN A 127 6.87 0.17 14.31
N LEU A 128 6.45 -0.93 13.73
CA LEU A 128 5.24 -1.65 14.16
C LEU A 128 5.44 -2.36 15.51
N ASN A 129 6.65 -2.82 15.82
CA ASN A 129 6.91 -3.54 17.06
C ASN A 129 8.36 -3.35 17.53
N TRP A 130 8.56 -2.45 18.50
CA TRP A 130 9.86 -2.16 19.06
C TRP A 130 10.48 -3.28 19.92
N GLU A 131 9.72 -4.26 20.34
CA GLU A 131 10.24 -5.41 21.10
C GLU A 131 10.87 -6.45 20.18
N GLN A 132 10.28 -6.64 19.00
CA GLN A 132 10.75 -7.60 18.00
C GLN A 132 11.72 -6.98 16.99
N ASN A 133 11.68 -5.66 16.82
CA ASN A 133 12.48 -4.89 15.88
C ASN A 133 13.10 -3.66 16.59
N PRO A 134 14.02 -3.85 17.55
CA PRO A 134 14.59 -2.75 18.32
C PRO A 134 15.47 -1.84 17.48
N LEU A 135 15.63 -0.58 17.90
CA LEU A 135 16.60 0.35 17.32
C LEU A 135 18.02 -0.12 17.63
N GLN A 136 18.87 -0.22 16.60
CA GLN A 136 20.23 -0.78 16.66
C GLN A 136 21.27 0.28 16.31
N GLU A 137 22.50 0.17 16.85
CA GLU A 137 23.63 1.06 16.49
C GLU A 137 24.15 0.82 15.06
N ALA A 138 23.94 -0.39 14.51
CA ALA A 138 24.34 -0.78 13.17
C ALA A 138 23.29 -1.71 12.52
N PRO A 139 23.28 -1.89 11.19
CA PRO A 139 22.32 -2.75 10.49
C PRO A 139 22.63 -4.25 10.70
N SER A 140 22.43 -4.72 11.91
CA SER A 140 22.68 -6.10 12.31
C SER A 140 21.90 -6.46 13.58
N GLU A 141 21.27 -7.63 13.60
CA GLU A 141 20.55 -8.16 14.77
C GLU A 141 21.47 -8.38 15.98
N LYS A 142 22.80 -8.45 15.78
CA LYS A 142 23.81 -8.61 16.83
C LYS A 142 24.36 -7.27 17.33
N SER A 143 23.90 -6.15 16.77
CA SER A 143 24.33 -4.83 17.18
C SER A 143 23.75 -4.46 18.54
N LYS A 144 24.33 -3.46 19.19
CA LYS A 144 23.83 -2.94 20.45
C LYS A 144 22.51 -2.20 20.23
N MET A 145 21.54 -2.48 21.09
CA MET A 145 20.25 -1.80 21.08
C MET A 145 20.36 -0.38 21.65
N ILE A 146 19.70 0.54 21.00
CA ILE A 146 19.51 1.92 21.44
C ILE A 146 18.15 2.03 22.15
N ARG A 147 18.14 2.65 23.33
CA ARG A 147 16.89 2.91 24.04
C ARG A 147 16.11 4.03 23.38
N ILE A 148 14.88 3.75 23.02
CA ILE A 148 13.91 4.74 22.51
C ILE A 148 13.19 5.44 23.65
N LYS A 149 12.95 6.73 23.49
CA LYS A 149 12.21 7.57 24.43
C LYS A 149 10.71 7.54 24.18
N ASP A 150 10.30 7.68 22.92
CA ASP A 150 8.90 7.66 22.50
C ASP A 150 8.67 6.59 21.42
N ARG A 151 7.90 5.56 21.77
CA ARG A 151 7.53 4.46 20.88
C ARG A 151 6.52 4.85 19.79
N LYS A 152 5.91 6.02 19.91
CA LYS A 152 4.93 6.55 18.94
C LYS A 152 5.50 7.62 18.02
N ALA A 153 6.78 7.95 18.20
CA ALA A 153 7.44 8.94 17.37
C ALA A 153 7.47 8.51 15.90
N THR A 154 7.37 9.50 15.01
CA THR A 154 7.64 9.36 13.59
C THR A 154 9.12 9.60 13.34
N TYR A 155 9.71 8.82 12.46
CA TYR A 155 11.12 8.87 12.13
C TYR A 155 11.29 9.14 10.64
N GLN A 156 12.28 9.95 10.30
CA GLN A 156 12.75 10.11 8.92
C GLN A 156 13.69 8.96 8.55
N VAL A 157 13.57 8.46 7.32
CA VAL A 157 14.53 7.52 6.76
C VAL A 157 15.70 8.31 6.19
N ILE A 158 16.89 8.08 6.71
CA ILE A 158 18.11 8.80 6.29
C ILE A 158 19.06 7.91 5.50
N ASN A 159 18.92 6.59 5.58
CA ASN A 159 19.68 5.64 4.78
C ASN A 159 18.90 4.32 4.62
N VAL A 160 19.16 3.61 3.51
CA VAL A 160 18.58 2.28 3.25
C VAL A 160 19.71 1.32 2.89
N LYS A 161 19.76 0.18 3.55
CA LYS A 161 20.76 -0.86 3.29
C LYS A 161 20.10 -2.24 3.39
N GLU A 162 19.89 -2.88 2.25
CA GLU A 162 19.24 -4.20 2.18
C GLU A 162 17.87 -4.23 2.92
N ASP A 163 17.76 -5.01 4.00
CA ASP A 163 16.53 -5.12 4.80
C ASP A 163 16.47 -4.11 5.96
N TRP A 164 17.46 -3.19 6.03
CA TRP A 164 17.60 -2.22 7.10
C TRP A 164 17.40 -0.80 6.60
N ILE A 165 16.82 0.05 7.47
CA ILE A 165 16.80 1.50 7.31
C ILE A 165 17.45 2.15 8.52
N GLU A 166 18.22 3.19 8.27
CA GLU A 166 18.67 4.10 9.29
C GLU A 166 17.61 5.18 9.47
N ILE A 167 17.12 5.32 10.67
CA ILE A 167 16.07 6.26 11.00
C ILE A 167 16.53 7.27 12.02
N GLN A 168 15.98 8.47 11.96
CA GLN A 168 16.22 9.56 12.87
C GLN A 168 14.89 10.14 13.35
N ASN A 169 14.73 10.31 14.65
CA ASN A 169 13.54 10.93 15.24
C ASN A 169 13.45 12.38 14.77
N GLU A 170 12.27 12.80 14.28
CA GLU A 170 12.03 14.16 13.78
C GLU A 170 12.16 15.23 14.87
N GLN A 171 11.87 14.87 16.12
CA GLN A 171 11.88 15.79 17.26
C GLN A 171 13.18 15.74 18.06
N ASP A 172 13.97 14.67 17.95
CA ASP A 172 15.24 14.48 18.67
C ASP A 172 16.29 13.85 17.74
N ALA A 173 17.09 14.68 17.10
CA ALA A 173 18.14 14.24 16.16
C ALA A 173 19.20 13.31 16.79
N HIS A 174 19.29 13.25 18.13
CA HIS A 174 20.19 12.33 18.84
C HIS A 174 19.62 10.90 18.91
N GLU A 175 18.30 10.74 18.74
CA GLU A 175 17.66 9.44 18.65
C GLU A 175 17.68 8.94 17.20
N LYS A 176 18.74 8.25 16.86
CA LYS A 176 19.08 7.78 15.52
C LYS A 176 19.64 6.36 15.60
N GLY A 177 19.32 5.52 14.61
CA GLY A 177 19.84 4.17 14.50
C GLY A 177 19.16 3.37 13.40
N TRP A 178 19.37 2.07 13.43
CA TRP A 178 18.92 1.14 12.40
C TRP A 178 17.76 0.25 12.90
N ILE A 179 16.76 0.05 12.06
CA ILE A 179 15.71 -0.97 12.22
C ILE A 179 15.56 -1.77 10.93
N GLN A 180 15.05 -2.98 11.04
CA GLN A 180 14.62 -3.72 9.85
C GLN A 180 13.33 -3.09 9.32
N TRP A 181 13.27 -2.82 8.02
CA TRP A 181 12.02 -2.37 7.40
C TRP A 181 11.18 -3.54 6.89
N ARG A 182 11.83 -4.69 6.67
CA ARG A 182 11.16 -5.94 6.31
C ARG A 182 11.83 -7.15 6.94
N LYS A 183 11.06 -8.23 7.03
CA LYS A 183 11.57 -9.58 7.32
C LYS A 183 10.89 -10.55 6.39
N VAL A 184 11.68 -11.13 5.46
CA VAL A 184 11.18 -11.93 4.33
C VAL A 184 10.19 -11.09 3.50
N ASP A 185 8.91 -11.45 3.49
CA ASP A 185 7.84 -10.78 2.75
C ASP A 185 6.94 -9.87 3.61
N ASN A 186 7.31 -9.61 4.88
CA ASN A 186 6.51 -8.79 5.77
C ASN A 186 7.15 -7.42 6.02
N LEU A 187 6.37 -6.35 5.91
CA LEU A 187 6.75 -5.04 6.39
C LEU A 187 6.78 -5.03 7.93
N LEU A 188 7.83 -4.47 8.49
CA LEU A 188 8.00 -4.25 9.94
C LEU A 188 7.77 -2.79 10.34
N ILE A 189 7.44 -1.96 9.38
CA ILE A 189 7.21 -0.52 9.54
C ILE A 189 5.89 -0.12 8.90
N GLU A 190 5.29 0.92 9.43
CA GLU A 190 4.28 1.71 8.74
C GLU A 190 4.95 2.87 8.02
N VAL A 191 4.51 3.19 6.81
CA VAL A 191 5.12 4.20 5.94
C VAL A 191 4.17 5.35 5.75
N TYR A 192 4.65 6.57 5.98
CA TYR A 192 3.92 7.82 5.73
C TYR A 192 4.45 8.48 4.46
N LEU A 193 3.55 8.84 3.57
CA LEU A 193 3.87 9.48 2.28
C LEU A 193 3.47 10.96 2.26
N LEU A 194 2.71 11.38 3.26
CA LEU A 194 2.26 12.77 3.48
C LEU A 194 2.13 12.98 5.00
N ILE A 195 2.70 14.02 5.51
CA ILE A 195 2.53 14.53 6.87
C ILE A 195 1.85 15.89 6.81
#